data_104b31eb531aca4f91a2be1f18ba1b81
#
_entry.id   104b31eb531aca4f91a2be1f18ba1b81
#
_cell.length_a   1.000
_cell.length_b   1.000
_cell.length_c   1.000
_cell.angle_alpha   90.00
_cell.angle_beta   90.00
_cell.angle_gamma   90.00
#
_symmetry.space_group_name_H-M   'P 1'
#
loop_
_entity.id
_entity.type
_entity.pdbx_description
1 polymer ?
#
loop_
_entity_poly.entity_id
_entity_poly.type
_entity_poly.pdbx_seq_one_letter_code
_entity_poly.pdbx_strand_id
1 'polypeptide(L)'
;MIFAVGILLSVPRILAPGERIQSFSLGTGSSGKTFDLETTIRVAEFKFIDWKGGSEPIRQNSLFKDFYLLAEHPTSKVKELFVIGTEHPLTFLQGARALSSVMSNNKLRGEYQVKYQERFTTVSDYYSFRNDEVRLQDLLEVLPGLARSQITEALEESG
;
A
#
# COMPACT_ATOMS: atom_id res chain seq x y z
N MET A 1 -3.81 8.79 14.81
CA MET A 1 -2.77 9.85 15.02
C MET A 1 -1.41 9.45 14.45
N ILE A 2 -0.92 8.25 14.66
CA ILE A 2 0.39 7.75 14.18
C ILE A 2 0.49 7.71 12.66
N PHE A 3 -0.55 7.28 11.97
CA PHE A 3 -0.61 7.28 10.52
C PHE A 3 -0.32 8.67 9.94
N ALA A 4 -1.00 9.70 10.44
CA ALA A 4 -0.80 11.08 10.01
C ALA A 4 0.63 11.57 10.28
N VAL A 5 1.17 11.31 11.46
CA VAL A 5 2.54 11.67 11.84
C VAL A 5 3.55 10.93 10.95
N GLY A 6 3.33 9.64 10.72
CA GLY A 6 4.19 8.83 9.83
C GLY A 6 4.26 9.42 8.42
N ILE A 7 3.12 9.78 7.83
CA ILE A 7 3.09 10.43 6.51
C ILE A 7 3.83 11.77 6.55
N LEU A 8 3.52 12.63 7.51
CA LEU A 8 4.16 13.95 7.63
C LEU A 8 5.68 13.89 7.77
N LEU A 9 6.20 12.86 8.45
CA LEU A 9 7.64 12.63 8.58
C LEU A 9 8.26 12.03 7.34
N SER A 10 7.52 11.19 6.61
CA SER A 10 8.00 10.50 5.40
C SER A 10 8.03 11.41 4.18
N VAL A 11 6.98 12.19 3.98
CA VAL A 11 6.79 13.01 2.77
C VAL A 11 7.99 13.89 2.43
N PRO A 12 8.56 14.70 3.36
CA PRO A 12 9.73 15.54 3.03
C PRO A 12 10.96 14.74 2.58
N ARG A 13 11.05 13.46 2.93
CA ARG A 13 12.20 12.61 2.63
C ARG A 13 12.07 11.87 1.30
N ILE A 14 10.85 11.69 0.82
CA ILE A 14 10.60 11.00 -0.45
C ILE A 14 10.42 11.94 -1.64
N LEU A 15 10.13 13.23 -1.39
CA LEU A 15 9.96 14.21 -2.45
C LEU A 15 11.27 14.48 -3.19
N ALA A 16 11.20 14.39 -4.52
CA ALA A 16 12.31 14.79 -5.39
C ALA A 16 12.42 16.33 -5.51
N PRO A 17 13.60 16.87 -5.90
CA PRO A 17 13.73 18.29 -6.18
C PRO A 17 12.70 18.77 -7.20
N GLY A 18 11.93 19.81 -6.86
CA GLY A 18 10.88 20.36 -7.72
C GLY A 18 9.55 19.60 -7.72
N GLU A 19 9.47 18.46 -7.03
CA GLU A 19 8.22 17.73 -6.84
C GLU A 19 7.27 18.50 -5.92
N ARG A 20 6.00 18.62 -6.33
CA ARG A 20 4.98 19.38 -5.58
C ARG A 20 3.84 18.47 -5.18
N ILE A 21 3.39 18.59 -3.93
CA ILE A 21 2.21 17.91 -3.41
C ILE A 21 0.96 18.51 -4.05
N GLN A 22 0.12 17.67 -4.63
CA GLN A 22 -1.17 18.02 -5.19
C GLN A 22 -2.30 17.69 -4.21
N SER A 23 -2.20 16.54 -3.54
CA SER A 23 -3.10 16.15 -2.48
C SER A 23 -2.45 15.17 -1.51
N PHE A 24 -2.92 15.16 -0.26
CA PHE A 24 -2.58 14.12 0.71
C PHE A 24 -3.74 13.88 1.67
N SER A 25 -3.80 12.68 2.26
CA SER A 25 -4.80 12.27 3.23
C SER A 25 -4.09 11.85 4.53
N LEU A 26 -4.53 12.39 5.66
CA LEU A 26 -3.97 12.09 6.98
C LEU A 26 -4.82 11.08 7.78
N GLY A 27 -5.65 10.29 7.12
CA GLY A 27 -6.47 9.30 7.80
C GLY A 27 -7.84 9.10 7.16
N THR A 28 -8.72 8.42 7.86
CA THR A 28 -10.03 7.92 7.41
C THR A 28 -11.07 8.99 7.08
N GLY A 29 -10.68 10.24 6.98
CA GLY A 29 -11.59 11.32 6.59
C GLY A 29 -12.01 11.19 5.12
N SER A 30 -13.30 11.33 4.87
CA SER A 30 -13.97 11.28 3.57
C SER A 30 -13.62 12.49 2.67
N SER A 31 -12.33 12.72 2.41
CA SER A 31 -11.89 13.86 1.60
C SER A 31 -12.10 13.68 0.09
N GLY A 32 -12.71 12.57 -0.34
CA GLY A 32 -12.85 12.23 -1.77
C GLY A 32 -11.54 11.94 -2.49
N LYS A 33 -10.43 11.84 -1.76
CA LYS A 33 -9.12 11.56 -2.31
C LYS A 33 -8.92 10.05 -2.45
N THR A 34 -8.32 9.64 -3.56
CA THR A 34 -8.16 8.22 -3.88
C THR A 34 -6.95 7.61 -3.16
N PHE A 35 -5.88 8.39 -2.95
CA PHE A 35 -4.61 7.92 -2.38
C PHE A 35 -4.15 8.78 -1.20
N ASP A 36 -3.27 8.21 -0.37
CA ASP A 36 -2.69 8.89 0.78
C ASP A 36 -1.84 10.09 0.38
N LEU A 37 -1.10 9.97 -0.72
CA LEU A 37 -0.29 11.05 -1.30
C LEU A 37 -0.43 11.07 -2.82
N GLU A 38 -0.65 12.24 -3.37
CA GLU A 38 -0.49 12.53 -4.79
C GLU A 38 0.37 13.78 -4.98
N THR A 39 1.35 13.65 -5.87
CA THR A 39 2.24 14.75 -6.23
C THR A 39 2.24 14.97 -7.75
N THR A 40 3.08 15.86 -8.23
CA THR A 40 3.28 16.07 -9.67
C THR A 40 3.87 14.85 -10.38
N ILE A 41 4.58 13.95 -9.67
CA ILE A 41 5.29 12.82 -10.27
C ILE A 41 4.92 11.44 -9.71
N ARG A 42 4.23 11.35 -8.54
CA ARG A 42 3.86 10.08 -7.92
C ARG A 42 2.46 10.05 -7.36
N VAL A 43 1.95 8.83 -7.20
CA VAL A 43 0.83 8.46 -6.32
C VAL A 43 1.31 7.41 -5.35
N ALA A 44 0.95 7.51 -4.07
CA ALA A 44 1.44 6.62 -3.04
C ALA A 44 0.39 6.28 -1.98
N GLU A 45 0.49 5.06 -1.46
CA GLU A 45 -0.21 4.56 -0.30
C GLU A 45 0.79 4.18 0.79
N PHE A 46 0.42 4.39 2.06
CA PHE A 46 1.27 4.12 3.21
C PHE A 46 0.62 3.12 4.14
N LYS A 47 1.36 2.07 4.50
CA LYS A 47 0.96 1.04 5.46
C LYS A 47 1.89 1.06 6.67
N PHE A 48 1.49 1.78 7.72
CA PHE A 48 2.22 1.82 8.99
C PHE A 48 1.81 0.64 9.91
N ILE A 49 1.88 -0.58 9.38
CA ILE A 49 1.54 -1.79 10.10
C ILE A 49 2.79 -2.68 10.13
N ASP A 50 3.26 -3.02 11.32
CA ASP A 50 4.32 -4.01 11.48
C ASP A 50 3.72 -5.42 11.28
N TRP A 51 4.14 -6.04 10.19
CA TRP A 51 3.72 -7.40 9.86
C TRP A 51 4.68 -8.40 10.48
N LYS A 52 4.17 -9.18 11.44
CA LYS A 52 4.99 -10.15 12.19
C LYS A 52 5.13 -11.51 11.49
N GLY A 53 4.53 -11.67 10.32
CA GLY A 53 4.49 -12.94 9.59
C GLY A 53 3.28 -13.80 9.95
N GLY A 54 3.17 -14.95 9.27
CA GLY A 54 2.03 -15.85 9.43
C GLY A 54 0.79 -15.44 8.63
N SER A 55 -0.32 -16.10 8.89
CA SER A 55 -1.60 -15.81 8.23
C SER A 55 -2.30 -14.67 8.94
N GLU A 56 -2.26 -13.50 8.33
CA GLU A 56 -2.93 -12.29 8.81
C GLU A 56 -3.93 -11.78 7.75
N PRO A 57 -5.12 -12.40 7.64
CA PRO A 57 -6.05 -12.15 6.53
C PRO A 57 -6.46 -10.69 6.36
N ILE A 58 -6.69 -9.96 7.46
CA ILE A 58 -7.08 -8.55 7.41
C ILE A 58 -5.98 -7.68 6.79
N ARG A 59 -4.72 -7.90 7.22
CA ARG A 59 -3.56 -7.17 6.69
C ARG A 59 -3.29 -7.52 5.23
N GLN A 60 -3.39 -8.81 4.90
CA GLN A 60 -3.25 -9.29 3.53
C GLN A 60 -4.30 -8.69 2.59
N ASN A 61 -5.56 -8.70 2.99
CA ASN A 61 -6.66 -8.14 2.19
C ASN A 61 -6.47 -6.63 1.99
N SER A 62 -6.07 -5.91 3.05
CA SER A 62 -5.81 -4.48 3.00
C SER A 62 -4.61 -4.14 2.10
N LEU A 63 -3.51 -4.88 2.20
CA LEU A 63 -2.33 -4.70 1.36
C LEU A 63 -2.65 -4.97 -0.11
N PHE A 64 -3.33 -6.08 -0.39
CA PHE A 64 -3.72 -6.42 -1.75
C PHE A 64 -4.65 -5.37 -2.37
N LYS A 65 -5.62 -4.89 -1.61
CA LYS A 65 -6.52 -3.81 -2.04
C LYS A 65 -5.73 -2.58 -2.50
N ASP A 66 -4.77 -2.13 -1.69
CA ASP A 66 -4.02 -0.91 -2.02
C ASP A 66 -3.06 -1.14 -3.20
N PHE A 67 -2.42 -2.31 -3.27
CA PHE A 67 -1.64 -2.70 -4.44
C PHE A 67 -2.50 -2.70 -5.71
N TYR A 68 -3.69 -3.31 -5.65
CA TYR A 68 -4.62 -3.36 -6.77
C TYR A 68 -5.07 -1.97 -7.21
N LEU A 69 -5.48 -1.11 -6.28
CA LEU A 69 -5.93 0.25 -6.59
C LEU A 69 -4.82 1.09 -7.24
N LEU A 70 -3.59 0.98 -6.75
CA LEU A 70 -2.43 1.62 -7.37
C LEU A 70 -2.17 1.06 -8.77
N ALA A 71 -2.12 -0.26 -8.91
CA ALA A 71 -1.85 -0.91 -10.20
C ALA A 71 -2.87 -0.51 -11.27
N GLU A 72 -4.16 -0.47 -10.90
CA GLU A 72 -5.25 -0.17 -11.83
C GLU A 72 -5.47 1.34 -12.07
N HIS A 73 -4.84 2.21 -11.28
CA HIS A 73 -5.01 3.66 -11.44
C HIS A 73 -4.43 4.15 -12.78
N PRO A 74 -5.25 4.82 -13.62
CA PRO A 74 -4.83 5.26 -14.94
C PRO A 74 -3.98 6.54 -14.84
N THR A 75 -2.69 6.39 -14.57
CA THR A 75 -1.75 7.50 -14.50
C THR A 75 -0.39 7.10 -15.04
N SER A 76 0.35 8.07 -15.57
CA SER A 76 1.77 7.92 -15.94
C SER A 76 2.71 8.22 -14.77
N LYS A 77 2.20 8.65 -13.64
CA LYS A 77 3.00 8.92 -12.43
C LYS A 77 3.56 7.62 -11.86
N VAL A 78 4.67 7.73 -11.13
CA VAL A 78 5.22 6.63 -10.36
C VAL A 78 4.21 6.19 -9.29
N LYS A 79 3.99 4.90 -9.15
CA LYS A 79 3.08 4.29 -8.20
C LYS A 79 3.89 3.61 -7.10
N GLU A 80 3.67 3.99 -5.84
CA GLU A 80 4.45 3.49 -4.72
C GLU A 80 3.56 3.03 -3.56
N LEU A 81 3.88 1.86 -3.03
CA LEU A 81 3.26 1.30 -1.84
C LEU A 81 4.32 1.19 -0.75
N PHE A 82 4.22 2.07 0.25
CA PHE A 82 5.15 2.12 1.38
C PHE A 82 4.67 1.22 2.51
N VAL A 83 5.54 0.32 2.96
CA VAL A 83 5.28 -0.65 4.03
C VAL A 83 6.39 -0.62 5.08
N ILE A 84 6.12 -1.14 6.28
CA ILE A 84 7.14 -1.35 7.32
C ILE A 84 7.72 -2.75 7.16
N GLY A 85 8.92 -2.83 6.58
CA GLY A 85 9.54 -4.10 6.21
C GLY A 85 8.87 -4.75 4.99
N THR A 86 9.65 -5.06 3.98
CA THR A 86 9.12 -5.59 2.70
C THR A 86 9.03 -7.11 2.65
N GLU A 87 9.69 -7.83 3.57
CA GLU A 87 9.81 -9.29 3.54
C GLU A 87 8.44 -10.00 3.54
N HIS A 88 7.61 -9.75 4.56
CA HIS A 88 6.30 -10.39 4.68
C HIS A 88 5.29 -9.94 3.62
N PRO A 89 5.19 -8.63 3.29
CA PRO A 89 4.40 -8.17 2.16
C PRO A 89 4.76 -8.85 0.84
N LEU A 90 6.04 -8.97 0.51
CA LEU A 90 6.49 -9.65 -0.70
C LEU A 90 6.18 -11.14 -0.69
N THR A 91 6.42 -11.83 0.43
CA THR A 91 6.07 -13.25 0.58
C THR A 91 4.59 -13.48 0.33
N PHE A 92 3.73 -12.59 0.83
CA PHE A 92 2.29 -12.67 0.56
C PHE A 92 1.96 -12.40 -0.91
N LEU A 93 2.47 -11.31 -1.49
CA LEU A 93 2.18 -10.95 -2.88
C LEU A 93 2.67 -11.99 -3.89
N GLN A 94 3.75 -12.69 -3.57
CA GLN A 94 4.31 -13.79 -4.36
C GLN A 94 3.69 -15.16 -4.01
N GLY A 95 2.74 -15.19 -3.09
CA GLY A 95 2.13 -16.42 -2.58
C GLY A 95 0.94 -16.91 -3.41
N ALA A 96 0.59 -18.18 -3.19
CA ALA A 96 -0.47 -18.89 -3.91
C ALA A 96 -1.88 -18.71 -3.28
N ARG A 97 -2.06 -17.68 -2.43
CA ARG A 97 -3.39 -17.44 -1.85
C ARG A 97 -4.40 -17.11 -2.96
N ALA A 98 -5.58 -17.72 -2.89
CA ALA A 98 -6.63 -17.49 -3.88
C ALA A 98 -7.04 -16.01 -3.95
N LEU A 99 -7.06 -15.47 -5.14
CA LEU A 99 -7.41 -14.07 -5.40
C LEU A 99 -8.81 -13.73 -4.89
N SER A 100 -9.76 -14.64 -5.06
CA SER A 100 -11.13 -14.51 -4.56
C SER A 100 -11.21 -14.35 -3.04
N SER A 101 -10.24 -14.90 -2.29
CA SER A 101 -10.21 -14.81 -0.82
C SER A 101 -9.68 -13.47 -0.30
N VAL A 102 -8.89 -12.74 -1.08
CA VAL A 102 -8.34 -11.43 -0.69
C VAL A 102 -9.18 -10.25 -1.16
N MET A 103 -10.00 -10.45 -2.19
CA MET A 103 -10.95 -9.44 -2.68
C MET A 103 -12.24 -9.45 -1.85
N SER A 104 -12.15 -8.99 -0.61
CA SER A 104 -13.30 -8.92 0.31
C SER A 104 -14.31 -7.82 -0.03
N ASN A 105 -13.88 -6.78 -0.77
CA ASN A 105 -14.74 -5.68 -1.18
C ASN A 105 -15.53 -6.04 -2.46
N ASN A 106 -16.85 -6.05 -2.36
CA ASN A 106 -17.74 -6.43 -3.47
C ASN A 106 -17.59 -5.52 -4.70
N LYS A 107 -17.34 -4.22 -4.50
CA LYS A 107 -17.13 -3.28 -5.60
C LYS A 107 -15.85 -3.62 -6.37
N LEU A 108 -14.74 -3.79 -5.65
CA LEU A 108 -13.46 -4.18 -6.28
C LEU A 108 -13.55 -5.52 -6.99
N ARG A 109 -14.24 -6.49 -6.38
CA ARG A 109 -14.47 -7.80 -6.99
C ARG A 109 -15.27 -7.67 -8.29
N GLY A 110 -16.30 -6.84 -8.30
CA GLY A 110 -17.09 -6.57 -9.50
C GLY A 110 -16.28 -5.91 -10.61
N GLU A 111 -15.50 -4.88 -10.29
CA GLU A 111 -14.61 -4.20 -11.25
C GLU A 111 -13.55 -5.14 -11.82
N TYR A 112 -12.93 -5.95 -10.95
CA TYR A 112 -12.00 -7.00 -11.36
C TYR A 112 -12.65 -8.01 -12.31
N GLN A 113 -13.83 -8.52 -11.96
CA GLN A 113 -14.53 -9.52 -12.77
C GLN A 113 -14.88 -8.99 -14.15
N VAL A 114 -15.30 -7.73 -14.26
CA VAL A 114 -15.58 -7.08 -15.55
C VAL A 114 -14.31 -6.96 -16.39
N LYS A 115 -13.18 -6.61 -15.78
CA LYS A 115 -11.93 -6.33 -16.48
C LYS A 115 -11.14 -7.59 -16.85
N TYR A 116 -11.06 -8.55 -15.94
CA TYR A 116 -10.16 -9.70 -16.04
C TYR A 116 -10.85 -11.05 -16.09
N GLN A 117 -12.12 -11.11 -15.69
CA GLN A 117 -12.86 -12.38 -15.57
C GLN A 117 -12.08 -13.37 -14.66
N GLU A 118 -11.78 -14.57 -15.17
CA GLU A 118 -11.03 -15.61 -14.44
C GLU A 118 -9.56 -15.71 -14.87
N ARG A 119 -9.00 -14.60 -15.40
CA ARG A 119 -7.63 -14.59 -15.93
C ARG A 119 -6.57 -14.94 -14.88
N PHE A 120 -6.77 -14.50 -13.65
CA PHE A 120 -5.82 -14.72 -12.54
C PHE A 120 -6.51 -15.50 -11.43
N THR A 121 -5.84 -16.53 -10.92
CA THR A 121 -6.38 -17.42 -9.87
C THR A 121 -5.81 -17.08 -8.50
N THR A 122 -4.53 -16.73 -8.46
CA THR A 122 -3.81 -16.44 -7.22
C THR A 122 -3.36 -14.98 -7.12
N VAL A 123 -3.02 -14.56 -5.90
CA VAL A 123 -2.37 -13.25 -5.66
C VAL A 123 -1.09 -13.12 -6.47
N SER A 124 -0.28 -14.17 -6.50
CA SER A 124 0.97 -14.24 -7.27
C SER A 124 0.77 -14.04 -8.76
N ASP A 125 -0.30 -14.59 -9.36
CA ASP A 125 -0.58 -14.41 -10.79
C ASP A 125 -0.82 -12.93 -11.12
N TYR A 126 -1.65 -12.26 -10.31
CA TYR A 126 -1.94 -10.84 -10.50
C TYR A 126 -0.72 -9.97 -10.20
N TYR A 127 -0.01 -10.27 -9.10
CA TYR A 127 1.21 -9.54 -8.74
C TYR A 127 2.27 -9.63 -9.85
N SER A 128 2.54 -10.82 -10.38
CA SER A 128 3.50 -11.01 -11.46
C SER A 128 3.15 -10.25 -12.74
N PHE A 129 1.86 -10.03 -12.96
CA PHE A 129 1.37 -9.25 -14.09
C PHE A 129 1.55 -7.73 -13.91
N ARG A 130 1.58 -7.24 -12.64
CA ARG A 130 1.57 -5.81 -12.32
C ARG A 130 2.78 -5.31 -11.49
N ASN A 131 3.71 -6.18 -11.12
CA ASN A 131 4.80 -5.82 -10.21
C ASN A 131 5.71 -4.70 -10.74
N ASP A 132 5.84 -4.56 -12.05
CA ASP A 132 6.64 -3.50 -12.68
C ASP A 132 5.97 -2.11 -12.61
N GLU A 133 4.68 -2.07 -12.32
CA GLU A 133 3.91 -0.82 -12.28
C GLU A 133 3.85 -0.19 -10.89
N VAL A 134 3.96 -0.99 -9.82
CA VAL A 134 3.87 -0.53 -8.43
C VAL A 134 5.14 -0.90 -7.68
N ARG A 135 5.85 0.12 -7.20
CA ARG A 135 7.06 -0.06 -6.40
C ARG A 135 6.69 -0.27 -4.93
N LEU A 136 7.09 -1.41 -4.38
CA LEU A 136 7.03 -1.65 -2.95
C LEU A 136 8.26 -1.02 -2.29
N GLN A 137 8.05 -0.12 -1.33
CA GLN A 137 9.09 0.65 -0.66
C GLN A 137 9.08 0.39 0.84
N ASP A 138 10.26 0.31 1.45
CA ASP A 138 10.39 0.15 2.90
C ASP A 138 10.43 1.50 3.61
N LEU A 139 9.46 1.76 4.49
CA LEU A 139 9.42 2.95 5.32
C LEU A 139 10.62 3.08 6.27
N LEU A 140 11.24 1.96 6.66
CA LEU A 140 12.44 1.99 7.50
C LEU A 140 13.65 2.57 6.77
N GLU A 141 13.72 2.46 5.45
CA GLU A 141 14.75 3.13 4.64
C GLU A 141 14.50 4.64 4.54
N VAL A 142 13.23 5.04 4.49
CA VAL A 142 12.82 6.44 4.43
C VAL A 142 12.99 7.13 5.78
N LEU A 143 12.74 6.42 6.87
CA LEU A 143 12.77 6.89 8.25
C LEU A 143 13.78 6.09 9.10
N PRO A 144 15.09 6.18 8.81
CA PRO A 144 16.10 5.35 9.48
C PRO A 144 16.25 5.61 10.98
N GLY A 145 15.69 6.74 11.49
CA GLY A 145 15.66 7.06 12.91
C GLY A 145 14.51 6.40 13.68
N LEU A 146 13.60 5.71 13.00
CA LEU A 146 12.50 4.98 13.63
C LEU A 146 12.86 3.49 13.66
N ALA A 147 13.23 2.98 14.84
CA ALA A 147 13.35 1.54 15.01
C ALA A 147 11.97 0.90 14.85
N ARG A 148 11.93 -0.29 14.26
CA ARG A 148 10.69 -1.07 14.07
C ARG A 148 9.87 -1.22 15.37
N SER A 149 10.56 -1.41 16.51
CA SER A 149 9.97 -1.46 17.84
C SER A 149 9.23 -0.18 18.24
N GLN A 150 9.78 0.99 17.90
CA GLN A 150 9.16 2.28 18.25
C GLN A 150 7.88 2.53 17.45
N ILE A 151 7.82 2.05 16.22
CA ILE A 151 6.62 2.13 15.39
C ILE A 151 5.54 1.19 15.96
N THR A 152 5.94 -0.01 16.41
CA THR A 152 5.03 -1.00 16.99
C THR A 152 4.45 -0.52 18.32
N GLU A 153 5.29 -0.02 19.24
CA GLU A 153 4.85 0.54 20.53
C GLU A 153 3.85 1.67 20.34
N ALA A 154 4.15 2.58 19.42
CA ALA A 154 3.29 3.71 19.12
C ALA A 154 1.95 3.29 18.48
N LEU A 155 1.89 2.18 17.73
CA LEU A 155 0.65 1.63 17.17
C LEU A 155 -0.19 0.89 18.23
N GLU A 156 0.44 0.23 19.21
CA GLU A 156 -0.23 -0.48 20.28
C GLU A 156 -0.86 0.47 21.32
N GLU A 157 -0.21 1.61 21.60
CA GLU A 157 -0.75 2.65 22.51
C GLU A 157 -1.95 3.41 21.91
N SER A 158 -2.22 3.27 20.62
CA SER A 158 -3.26 4.03 19.91
C SER A 158 -4.52 3.22 19.62
N GLY A 159 -4.51 1.94 19.97
CA GLY A 159 -5.64 1.02 19.80
C GLY A 159 -6.38 0.83 21.11
#